data_555e58f8358e1c2b6ba03735b259e1f1
#
_entry.id   555e58f8358e1c2b6ba03735b259e1f1
#
_cell.length_a   1.000
_cell.length_b   1.000
_cell.length_c   1.000
_cell.angle_alpha   90.00
_cell.angle_beta   90.00
_cell.angle_gamma   90.00
#
_symmetry.space_group_name_H-M   'P 1'
#
loop_
_entity.id
_entity.type
_entity.pdbx_description
1 polymer ?
#
loop_
_entity_poly.entity_id
_entity_poly.type
_entity_poly.pdbx_seq_one_letter_code
_entity_poly.pdbx_strand_id
1 'polypeptide(L)'
;MWLCDDDEVDSQPPTLDLGEGTKPPGYYVRRPCGLFPAPLPQNSPACDRAVSNFWFLGVFLAKVLQDSRLVDLPFSNAFLKLVCQGDIQNNINERIGMLPRSCDDDPMISSIMSEESEKELELDPPKLYSEETKPWFAGILKETDLMAVDPVRARFLRELRELTNRKQRILSDPVLSPDAKVRALESLALVTSQAGPVTRLEDLALTFTYLPSSSVYAYTHADLMSNGSDVDVTIENVEEYMDRLTDFCLESGIARQIEAFRAGFSRVFSLSKLRAFTPSEVRLMLCGDQNPQWTRDDLLNYTEPKLGYTKDSPGFLRFVNVLLRMTGEERKSFLQFTTGCSSLPPGGLANLHPRLTVVRKVDAGEGSYPSVNTCVHYLKLPEYSNEEVLRERLLAATKEKGFHLN
;
A
#
# COMPACT_ATOMS: atom_id res chain seq x y z
N MET A 1 -7.57 2.29 8.83
CA MET A 1 -7.23 1.23 7.86
C MET A 1 -5.73 1.17 7.59
N TRP A 2 -5.12 2.23 7.10
CA TRP A 2 -3.69 2.31 6.82
C TRP A 2 -2.91 2.93 7.97
N LEU A 3 -1.66 2.51 8.16
CA LEU A 3 -0.73 3.12 9.12
C LEU A 3 -0.40 4.54 8.66
N CYS A 4 -0.44 5.52 9.57
CA CYS A 4 -0.09 6.92 9.32
C CYS A 4 0.34 7.61 10.62
N ASP A 5 1.07 8.70 10.48
CA ASP A 5 1.37 9.66 11.53
C ASP A 5 0.42 10.86 11.42
N ASP A 6 0.30 11.71 12.44
CA ASP A 6 -0.66 12.83 12.44
C ASP A 6 -0.41 13.84 11.30
N ASP A 7 0.85 14.05 10.91
CA ASP A 7 1.25 14.92 9.81
C ASP A 7 1.01 14.31 8.42
N GLU A 8 0.82 12.99 8.32
CA GLU A 8 0.48 12.27 7.10
C GLU A 8 -1.03 12.24 6.82
N VAL A 9 -1.84 12.67 7.79
CA VAL A 9 -3.30 12.71 7.67
C VAL A 9 -3.74 14.01 7.03
N ASP A 10 -4.28 13.93 5.83
CA ASP A 10 -4.91 15.06 5.19
C ASP A 10 -6.32 15.26 5.78
N SER A 11 -6.44 16.20 6.72
CA SER A 11 -7.72 16.59 7.31
C SER A 11 -8.61 17.36 6.33
N GLN A 12 -8.00 17.95 5.29
CA GLN A 12 -8.77 18.47 4.17
C GLN A 12 -8.93 17.34 3.14
N PRO A 13 -10.16 16.92 2.86
CA PRO A 13 -10.39 15.96 1.81
C PRO A 13 -9.74 16.47 0.52
N PRO A 14 -9.06 15.61 -0.27
CA PRO A 14 -8.52 16.01 -1.56
C PRO A 14 -9.63 16.68 -2.36
N THR A 15 -9.32 17.73 -3.09
CA THR A 15 -10.28 18.46 -3.94
C THR A 15 -10.73 17.62 -5.14
N LEU A 16 -11.04 16.36 -4.93
CA LEU A 16 -11.73 15.55 -5.91
C LEU A 16 -13.19 15.99 -5.88
N ASP A 17 -13.55 16.83 -6.81
CA ASP A 17 -14.92 17.14 -7.07
C ASP A 17 -15.56 15.92 -7.74
N LEU A 18 -16.26 15.14 -6.96
CA LEU A 18 -17.02 13.99 -7.45
C LEU A 18 -18.39 14.42 -8.02
N GLY A 19 -18.50 15.65 -8.53
CA GLY A 19 -19.78 16.28 -8.83
C GLY A 19 -20.48 16.74 -7.54
N GLU A 20 -21.74 17.09 -7.55
CA GLU A 20 -22.49 17.60 -6.39
C GLU A 20 -22.46 16.69 -5.14
N GLY A 21 -21.56 15.71 -5.09
CA GLY A 21 -21.37 14.75 -4.01
C GLY A 21 -20.42 15.25 -2.95
N THR A 22 -20.88 15.29 -1.73
CA THR A 22 -20.01 15.31 -0.55
C THR A 22 -19.05 14.15 -0.59
N LYS A 23 -17.74 14.44 -0.42
CA LYS A 23 -16.75 13.38 -0.23
C LYS A 23 -17.16 12.46 0.90
N PRO A 24 -16.92 11.15 0.79
CA PRO A 24 -17.16 10.25 1.89
C PRO A 24 -16.43 10.76 3.14
N PRO A 25 -17.07 10.75 4.32
CA PRO A 25 -16.37 11.09 5.55
C PRO A 25 -15.20 10.12 5.75
N GLY A 26 -14.02 10.66 6.08
CA GLY A 26 -12.83 9.85 6.31
C GLY A 26 -11.57 10.68 6.34
N TYR A 27 -10.48 10.01 6.68
CA TYR A 27 -9.14 10.56 6.66
C TYR A 27 -8.38 9.99 5.46
N TYR A 28 -7.63 10.85 4.79
CA TYR A 28 -6.83 10.49 3.62
C TYR A 28 -5.37 10.42 4.05
N VAL A 29 -4.70 9.33 3.70
CA VAL A 29 -3.32 9.07 4.12
C VAL A 29 -2.39 9.26 2.93
N ARG A 30 -1.36 10.10 3.11
CA ARG A 30 -0.25 10.27 2.18
C ARG A 30 1.03 9.84 2.87
N ARG A 31 1.51 8.65 2.57
CA ARG A 31 2.65 8.07 3.23
C ARG A 31 3.81 7.84 2.26
N PRO A 32 4.98 8.45 2.49
CA PRO A 32 6.16 8.27 1.63
C PRO A 32 6.64 6.81 1.57
N CYS A 33 6.51 6.07 2.68
CA CYS A 33 6.89 4.66 2.76
C CYS A 33 5.91 3.72 2.06
N GLY A 34 4.78 4.24 1.57
CA GLY A 34 3.71 3.46 0.98
C GLY A 34 2.71 2.89 2.00
N LEU A 35 1.58 2.40 1.50
CA LEU A 35 0.45 1.93 2.30
C LEU A 35 0.77 0.60 2.98
N PHE A 36 0.57 0.56 4.29
CA PHE A 36 0.68 -0.64 5.12
C PHE A 36 -0.48 -0.67 6.12
N PRO A 37 -1.03 -1.85 6.50
CA PRO A 37 -2.10 -1.95 7.49
C PRO A 37 -1.71 -1.30 8.82
N ALA A 38 -2.63 -0.57 9.43
CA ALA A 38 -2.42 -0.05 10.77
C ALA A 38 -2.48 -1.20 11.79
N PRO A 39 -1.48 -1.34 12.68
CA PRO A 39 -1.61 -2.22 13.84
C PRO A 39 -2.77 -1.76 14.71
N LEU A 40 -3.69 -2.65 15.03
CA LEU A 40 -4.90 -2.36 15.78
C LEU A 40 -5.11 -3.43 16.88
N PRO A 41 -5.68 -3.06 18.03
CA PRO A 41 -6.19 -4.06 18.96
C PRO A 41 -7.22 -4.95 18.25
N GLN A 42 -6.96 -6.24 18.17
CA GLN A 42 -7.72 -7.15 17.30
C GLN A 42 -9.18 -7.33 17.71
N ASN A 43 -9.49 -7.07 18.99
CA ASN A 43 -10.85 -7.15 19.54
C ASN A 43 -11.59 -5.79 19.56
N SER A 44 -11.10 -4.80 18.79
CA SER A 44 -11.67 -3.45 18.80
C SER A 44 -12.64 -3.22 17.62
N PRO A 45 -13.66 -2.35 17.80
CA PRO A 45 -14.55 -1.93 16.71
C PRO A 45 -13.81 -1.25 15.56
N ALA A 46 -12.63 -0.66 15.82
CA ALA A 46 -11.78 -0.10 14.79
C ALA A 46 -11.19 -1.21 13.90
N CYS A 47 -10.80 -2.33 14.48
CA CYS A 47 -10.35 -3.50 13.75
C CYS A 47 -11.48 -4.11 12.92
N ASP A 48 -12.69 -4.24 13.45
CA ASP A 48 -13.85 -4.79 12.70
C ASP A 48 -14.14 -3.98 11.43
N ARG A 49 -14.10 -2.65 11.52
CA ARG A 49 -14.24 -1.78 10.34
C ARG A 49 -13.08 -1.95 9.36
N ALA A 50 -11.86 -2.08 9.87
CA ALA A 50 -10.69 -2.31 9.03
C ALA A 50 -10.78 -3.66 8.29
N VAL A 51 -11.21 -4.72 8.97
CA VAL A 51 -11.43 -6.07 8.41
C VAL A 51 -12.36 -6.02 7.20
N SER A 52 -13.52 -5.36 7.32
CA SER A 52 -14.47 -5.20 6.20
C SER A 52 -13.84 -4.49 5.01
N ASN A 53 -13.07 -3.43 5.26
CA ASN A 53 -12.38 -2.68 4.21
C ASN A 53 -11.27 -3.50 3.55
N PHE A 54 -10.51 -4.29 4.31
CA PHE A 54 -9.45 -5.15 3.76
C PHE A 54 -10.01 -6.32 2.95
N TRP A 55 -11.14 -6.89 3.37
CA TRP A 55 -11.84 -7.88 2.57
C TRP A 55 -12.25 -7.31 1.20
N PHE A 56 -12.91 -6.14 1.20
CA PHE A 56 -13.27 -5.45 -0.04
C PHE A 56 -12.03 -5.14 -0.90
N LEU A 57 -10.96 -4.65 -0.29
CA LEU A 57 -9.70 -4.36 -0.99
C LEU A 57 -9.14 -5.63 -1.67
N GLY A 58 -9.22 -6.77 -1.00
CA GLY A 58 -8.80 -8.06 -1.56
C GLY A 58 -9.58 -8.41 -2.82
N VAL A 59 -10.91 -8.37 -2.77
CA VAL A 59 -11.78 -8.58 -3.94
C VAL A 59 -11.47 -7.59 -5.05
N PHE A 60 -11.36 -6.31 -4.70
CA PHE A 60 -11.09 -5.23 -5.65
C PHE A 60 -9.76 -5.44 -6.39
N LEU A 61 -8.66 -5.71 -5.67
CA LEU A 61 -7.35 -5.90 -6.30
C LEU A 61 -7.29 -7.18 -7.15
N ALA A 62 -7.96 -8.25 -6.74
CA ALA A 62 -8.06 -9.44 -7.54
C ALA A 62 -8.81 -9.18 -8.86
N LYS A 63 -9.89 -8.38 -8.82
CA LYS A 63 -10.61 -7.95 -10.02
C LYS A 63 -9.77 -7.03 -10.91
N VAL A 64 -9.03 -6.09 -10.32
CA VAL A 64 -8.10 -5.22 -11.05
C VAL A 64 -7.09 -6.04 -11.86
N LEU A 65 -6.49 -7.07 -11.22
CA LEU A 65 -5.58 -7.98 -11.92
C LEU A 65 -6.28 -8.81 -13.01
N GLN A 66 -7.48 -9.32 -12.72
CA GLN A 66 -8.27 -10.10 -13.69
C GLN A 66 -8.61 -9.27 -14.93
N ASP A 67 -8.97 -8.01 -14.75
CA ASP A 67 -9.40 -7.11 -15.83
C ASP A 67 -8.21 -6.38 -16.48
N SER A 68 -6.96 -6.70 -16.09
CA SER A 68 -5.74 -6.02 -16.56
C SER A 68 -5.82 -4.49 -16.42
N ARG A 69 -6.44 -4.02 -15.34
CA ARG A 69 -6.53 -2.59 -14.99
C ARG A 69 -5.40 -2.20 -14.05
N LEU A 70 -5.19 -0.91 -13.91
CA LEU A 70 -4.23 -0.35 -12.96
C LEU A 70 -4.93 0.43 -11.86
N VAL A 71 -4.30 0.49 -10.69
CA VAL A 71 -4.73 1.32 -9.56
C VAL A 71 -3.61 2.27 -9.15
N ASP A 72 -3.98 3.48 -8.80
CA ASP A 72 -3.03 4.47 -8.25
C ASP A 72 -3.00 4.37 -6.71
N LEU A 73 -2.52 3.23 -6.21
CA LEU A 73 -2.37 2.94 -4.79
C LEU A 73 -0.90 2.64 -4.47
N PRO A 74 -0.21 3.53 -3.74
CA PRO A 74 1.20 3.37 -3.44
C PRO A 74 1.42 2.36 -2.31
N PHE A 75 1.25 1.07 -2.59
CA PHE A 75 1.49 0.01 -1.61
C PHE A 75 2.95 -0.06 -1.17
N SER A 76 3.19 -0.27 0.12
CA SER A 76 4.52 -0.52 0.63
C SER A 76 5.09 -1.87 0.15
N ASN A 77 6.41 -1.98 0.10
CA ASN A 77 7.06 -3.26 -0.21
C ASN A 77 6.70 -4.35 0.80
N ALA A 78 6.59 -3.98 2.08
CA ALA A 78 6.21 -4.91 3.13
C ALA A 78 4.80 -5.49 2.91
N PHE A 79 3.81 -4.66 2.55
CA PHE A 79 2.47 -5.14 2.22
C PHE A 79 2.49 -6.08 1.00
N LEU A 80 3.18 -5.70 -0.06
CA LEU A 80 3.28 -6.53 -1.26
C LEU A 80 4.04 -7.84 -1.00
N LYS A 81 5.02 -7.83 -0.08
CA LYS A 81 5.71 -9.05 0.36
C LYS A 81 4.75 -10.03 1.03
N LEU A 82 3.82 -9.56 1.89
CA LEU A 82 2.76 -10.38 2.45
C LEU A 82 1.83 -10.93 1.36
N VAL A 83 1.46 -10.10 0.38
CA VAL A 83 0.59 -10.51 -0.74
C VAL A 83 1.25 -11.59 -1.62
N CYS A 84 2.55 -11.46 -1.91
CA CYS A 84 3.25 -12.39 -2.83
C CYS A 84 3.65 -13.71 -2.17
N GLN A 85 4.07 -13.70 -0.91
CA GLN A 85 4.70 -14.88 -0.32
C GLN A 85 3.71 -15.93 0.15
N GLY A 86 2.43 -15.56 0.34
CA GLY A 86 1.37 -16.51 0.64
C GLY A 86 1.64 -17.34 1.91
N ASP A 87 0.94 -18.41 2.05
CA ASP A 87 0.96 -19.30 3.20
C ASP A 87 2.28 -20.11 3.31
N ILE A 88 3.24 -19.62 4.08
CA ILE A 88 4.51 -20.33 4.29
C ILE A 88 4.32 -21.51 5.25
N GLN A 89 3.43 -21.40 6.22
CA GLN A 89 3.27 -22.43 7.26
C GLN A 89 2.65 -23.73 6.72
N ASN A 90 1.71 -23.65 5.79
CA ASN A 90 1.14 -24.85 5.16
C ASN A 90 2.18 -25.65 4.37
N ASN A 91 3.25 -25.01 3.86
CA ASN A 91 4.30 -25.72 3.13
C ASN A 91 5.27 -26.51 4.04
N ILE A 92 5.42 -26.14 5.30
CA ILE A 92 6.27 -26.88 6.23
C ILE A 92 5.57 -28.18 6.62
N ASN A 93 4.26 -28.13 6.85
CA ASN A 93 3.47 -29.34 7.16
C ASN A 93 3.30 -30.26 5.95
N GLU A 94 3.18 -29.74 4.73
CA GLU A 94 3.15 -30.53 3.48
C GLU A 94 4.51 -31.19 3.18
N ARG A 95 5.64 -30.59 3.57
CA ARG A 95 6.97 -31.18 3.39
C ARG A 95 7.28 -32.30 4.39
N ILE A 96 6.53 -32.39 5.50
CA ILE A 96 6.76 -33.38 6.56
C ILE A 96 5.93 -34.66 6.36
N GLY A 97 5.08 -34.76 5.35
CA GLY A 97 4.47 -36.07 5.13
C GLY A 97 3.11 -36.19 4.47
N MET A 98 2.75 -35.33 3.53
CA MET A 98 1.61 -35.65 2.65
C MET A 98 1.95 -35.39 1.19
N LEU A 99 1.76 -36.43 0.37
CA LEU A 99 1.73 -36.31 -1.09
C LEU A 99 0.71 -35.26 -1.53
N PRO A 100 0.99 -34.46 -2.57
CA PRO A 100 0.06 -33.46 -3.05
C PRO A 100 -1.23 -34.14 -3.49
N ARG A 101 -2.36 -33.75 -2.90
CA ARG A 101 -3.67 -34.07 -3.46
C ARG A 101 -3.76 -33.37 -4.81
N SER A 102 -4.14 -34.12 -5.84
CA SER A 102 -4.38 -33.59 -7.16
C SER A 102 -5.45 -32.51 -7.08
N CYS A 103 -5.26 -31.43 -7.82
CA CYS A 103 -6.18 -30.28 -7.88
C CYS A 103 -7.56 -30.59 -8.50
N ASP A 104 -7.85 -31.86 -8.80
CA ASP A 104 -9.09 -32.29 -9.42
C ASP A 104 -10.20 -32.66 -8.42
N ASP A 105 -9.90 -32.71 -7.11
CA ASP A 105 -10.85 -33.08 -6.06
C ASP A 105 -11.32 -31.91 -5.19
N ASP A 106 -11.38 -30.66 -5.72
CA ASP A 106 -11.97 -29.54 -4.98
C ASP A 106 -13.49 -29.51 -5.22
N PRO A 107 -14.32 -29.91 -4.23
CA PRO A 107 -15.78 -29.96 -4.41
C PRO A 107 -16.43 -28.58 -4.62
N MET A 108 -15.65 -27.48 -4.52
CA MET A 108 -16.16 -26.12 -4.75
C MET A 108 -16.25 -25.73 -6.24
N ILE A 109 -15.61 -26.44 -7.16
CA ILE A 109 -15.67 -26.09 -8.59
C ILE A 109 -16.97 -26.60 -9.23
N SER A 110 -17.58 -27.66 -8.72
CA SER A 110 -18.83 -28.19 -9.25
C SER A 110 -20.10 -27.44 -8.82
N SER A 111 -20.04 -26.59 -7.78
CA SER A 111 -21.18 -25.81 -7.28
C SER A 111 -21.35 -24.42 -7.90
N ILE A 112 -20.42 -23.99 -8.75
CA ILE A 112 -20.47 -22.66 -9.39
C ILE A 112 -21.35 -22.63 -10.64
N MET A 113 -21.80 -23.82 -11.12
CA MET A 113 -22.61 -23.95 -12.34
C MET A 113 -24.10 -24.22 -12.09
N SER A 114 -24.57 -24.11 -10.87
CA SER A 114 -26.01 -24.18 -10.59
C SER A 114 -26.54 -22.79 -10.21
N GLU A 115 -27.29 -22.21 -11.11
CA GLU A 115 -28.19 -21.10 -10.85
C GLU A 115 -29.07 -21.47 -9.65
N GLU A 116 -28.93 -20.77 -8.53
CA GLU A 116 -29.99 -20.39 -7.62
C GLU A 116 -29.45 -19.83 -6.30
N SER A 117 -30.09 -18.74 -5.93
CA SER A 117 -30.13 -18.05 -4.63
C SER A 117 -29.12 -16.95 -4.35
N GLU A 118 -29.61 -15.72 -4.52
CA GLU A 118 -29.28 -14.55 -3.69
C GLU A 118 -29.55 -14.89 -2.21
N LYS A 119 -28.65 -15.63 -1.59
CA LYS A 119 -28.55 -15.63 -0.13
C LYS A 119 -27.54 -14.56 0.25
N GLU A 120 -27.99 -13.58 1.04
CA GLU A 120 -27.14 -12.68 1.81
C GLU A 120 -25.95 -13.48 2.36
N LEU A 121 -24.75 -13.15 1.90
CA LEU A 121 -23.50 -13.71 2.39
C LEU A 121 -23.31 -13.21 3.82
N GLU A 122 -23.85 -13.93 4.79
CA GLU A 122 -23.34 -13.83 6.16
C GLU A 122 -21.87 -14.20 6.10
N LEU A 123 -21.02 -13.18 6.23
CA LEU A 123 -19.59 -13.34 6.47
C LEU A 123 -19.45 -14.01 7.84
N ASP A 124 -19.07 -15.29 7.85
CA ASP A 124 -18.53 -15.87 9.07
C ASP A 124 -17.40 -14.97 9.55
N PRO A 125 -17.48 -14.42 10.77
CA PRO A 125 -16.40 -13.59 11.29
C PRO A 125 -15.11 -14.41 11.26
N PRO A 126 -13.98 -13.83 10.78
CA PRO A 126 -12.71 -14.55 10.75
C PRO A 126 -12.42 -15.07 12.16
N LYS A 127 -12.05 -16.35 12.26
CA LYS A 127 -11.77 -17.01 13.54
C LYS A 127 -10.86 -16.12 14.38
N LEU A 128 -11.28 -15.82 15.61
CA LEU A 128 -10.47 -15.10 16.58
C LEU A 128 -9.13 -15.82 16.71
N TYR A 129 -8.04 -15.13 16.43
CA TYR A 129 -6.72 -15.62 16.81
C TYR A 129 -6.65 -15.60 18.33
N SER A 130 -6.47 -16.78 18.92
CA SER A 130 -6.06 -16.87 20.33
C SER A 130 -4.61 -16.40 20.45
N GLU A 131 -4.21 -15.89 21.61
CA GLU A 131 -2.81 -15.46 21.87
C GLU A 131 -1.78 -16.57 21.59
N GLU A 132 -2.22 -17.81 21.45
CA GLU A 132 -1.38 -18.99 21.21
C GLU A 132 -1.16 -19.34 19.72
N THR A 133 -1.95 -18.79 18.79
CA THR A 133 -1.84 -19.14 17.37
C THR A 133 -1.27 -17.98 16.55
N LYS A 134 -0.04 -18.15 16.08
CA LYS A 134 0.58 -17.20 15.16
C LYS A 134 -0.17 -17.14 13.82
N PRO A 135 -0.31 -15.96 13.20
CA PRO A 135 -0.91 -15.84 11.88
C PRO A 135 -0.09 -16.60 10.83
N TRP A 136 -0.74 -17.02 9.75
CA TRP A 136 -0.13 -17.80 8.67
C TRP A 136 1.08 -17.10 8.01
N PHE A 137 1.14 -15.79 8.08
CA PHE A 137 2.21 -14.96 7.53
C PHE A 137 3.32 -14.65 8.54
N ALA A 138 3.28 -15.19 9.74
CA ALA A 138 4.31 -14.98 10.75
C ALA A 138 5.69 -15.34 10.21
N GLY A 139 6.66 -14.46 10.44
CA GLY A 139 8.03 -14.62 9.96
C GLY A 139 8.29 -14.23 8.50
N ILE A 140 7.27 -13.83 7.74
CA ILE A 140 7.45 -13.25 6.40
C ILE A 140 8.12 -11.88 6.50
N LEU A 141 7.63 -11.02 7.39
CA LEU A 141 8.25 -9.74 7.69
C LEU A 141 9.24 -9.90 8.83
N LYS A 142 10.32 -9.14 8.76
CA LYS A 142 11.39 -9.12 9.76
C LYS A 142 11.52 -7.73 10.36
N GLU A 143 12.20 -7.61 11.49
CA GLU A 143 12.53 -6.31 12.10
C GLU A 143 13.12 -5.32 11.07
N THR A 144 13.92 -5.82 10.13
CA THR A 144 14.48 -4.99 9.04
C THR A 144 13.42 -4.37 8.12
N ASP A 145 12.26 -5.01 7.95
CA ASP A 145 11.17 -4.49 7.15
C ASP A 145 10.45 -3.31 7.86
N LEU A 146 10.60 -3.21 9.20
CA LEU A 146 9.98 -2.15 9.98
C LEU A 146 10.47 -0.75 9.56
N MET A 147 11.73 -0.62 9.10
CA MET A 147 12.24 0.64 8.58
C MET A 147 11.44 1.15 7.37
N ALA A 148 10.90 0.23 6.55
CA ALA A 148 10.07 0.56 5.41
C ALA A 148 8.57 0.70 5.76
N VAL A 149 8.17 0.31 6.98
CA VAL A 149 6.79 0.38 7.48
C VAL A 149 6.62 1.58 8.39
N ASP A 150 7.44 1.68 9.42
CA ASP A 150 7.43 2.72 10.44
C ASP A 150 8.87 3.15 10.77
N PRO A 151 9.42 4.12 10.02
CA PRO A 151 10.82 4.55 10.18
C PRO A 151 11.11 5.15 11.56
N VAL A 152 10.12 5.78 12.19
CA VAL A 152 10.28 6.41 13.51
C VAL A 152 10.47 5.33 14.56
N ARG A 153 9.57 4.36 14.58
CA ARG A 153 9.62 3.24 15.52
C ARG A 153 10.82 2.33 15.25
N ALA A 154 11.17 2.10 13.99
CA ALA A 154 12.37 1.33 13.63
C ALA A 154 13.67 1.97 14.14
N ARG A 155 13.76 3.31 14.10
CA ARG A 155 14.92 4.04 14.68
C ARG A 155 14.97 3.88 16.20
N PHE A 156 13.84 4.02 16.87
CA PHE A 156 13.73 3.82 18.30
C PHE A 156 14.14 2.39 18.71
N LEU A 157 13.63 1.37 18.04
CA LEU A 157 14.03 -0.03 18.31
C LEU A 157 15.54 -0.25 18.06
N ARG A 158 16.11 0.40 17.07
CA ARG A 158 17.56 0.33 16.84
C ARG A 158 18.37 0.92 17.99
N GLU A 159 17.92 2.03 18.57
CA GLU A 159 18.56 2.61 19.76
C GLU A 159 18.47 1.67 20.97
N LEU A 160 17.32 1.04 21.18
CA LEU A 160 17.15 0.01 22.20
C LEU A 160 18.05 -1.21 21.93
N ARG A 161 18.19 -1.64 20.65
CA ARG A 161 19.11 -2.72 20.28
C ARG A 161 20.57 -2.39 20.56
N GLU A 162 20.99 -1.18 20.35
CA GLU A 162 22.33 -0.73 20.75
C GLU A 162 22.53 -0.74 22.27
N LEU A 163 21.48 -0.39 23.03
CA LEU A 163 21.49 -0.48 24.49
C LEU A 163 21.64 -1.96 24.94
N THR A 164 20.88 -2.87 24.37
CA THR A 164 20.95 -4.30 24.70
C THR A 164 22.30 -4.91 24.30
N ASN A 165 22.88 -4.51 23.18
CA ASN A 165 24.22 -4.93 22.79
C ASN A 165 25.29 -4.48 23.79
N ARG A 166 25.17 -3.27 24.34
CA ARG A 166 26.08 -2.78 25.41
C ARG A 166 25.85 -3.55 26.71
N LYS A 167 24.61 -3.83 27.09
CA LYS A 167 24.25 -4.71 28.20
C LYS A 167 24.95 -6.06 28.07
N GLN A 168 24.84 -6.71 26.92
CA GLN A 168 25.45 -8.03 26.67
C GLN A 168 26.99 -7.99 26.78
N ARG A 169 27.63 -6.92 26.29
CA ARG A 169 29.09 -6.74 26.43
C ARG A 169 29.50 -6.64 27.90
N ILE A 170 28.77 -5.86 28.72
CA ILE A 170 29.05 -5.75 30.16
C ILE A 170 28.87 -7.09 30.85
N LEU A 171 27.82 -7.83 30.56
CA LEU A 171 27.53 -9.12 31.17
C LEU A 171 28.56 -10.19 30.78
N SER A 172 29.04 -10.18 29.54
CA SER A 172 30.02 -11.13 29.02
C SER A 172 31.47 -10.78 29.34
N ASP A 173 31.74 -9.57 29.87
CA ASP A 173 33.11 -9.16 30.21
C ASP A 173 33.66 -9.99 31.39
N PRO A 174 34.70 -10.77 31.19
CA PRO A 174 35.30 -11.60 32.25
C PRO A 174 36.17 -10.82 33.24
N VAL A 175 36.52 -9.57 32.90
CA VAL A 175 37.38 -8.72 33.73
C VAL A 175 36.58 -7.98 34.82
N LEU A 176 35.33 -7.73 34.57
CA LEU A 176 34.43 -7.00 35.48
C LEU A 176 33.96 -7.90 36.63
N SER A 177 34.15 -7.43 37.86
CA SER A 177 33.54 -8.06 39.02
C SER A 177 32.02 -7.98 38.99
N PRO A 178 31.26 -8.86 39.70
CA PRO A 178 29.79 -8.78 39.75
C PRO A 178 29.27 -7.38 40.15
N ASP A 179 29.87 -6.77 41.18
CA ASP A 179 29.46 -5.43 41.62
C ASP A 179 29.78 -4.35 40.60
N ALA A 180 30.86 -4.51 39.83
CA ALA A 180 31.20 -3.57 38.75
C ALA A 180 30.24 -3.73 37.57
N LYS A 181 29.77 -4.92 37.26
CA LYS A 181 28.72 -5.17 36.26
C LYS A 181 27.42 -4.53 36.63
N VAL A 182 26.95 -4.67 37.88
CA VAL A 182 25.70 -4.02 38.37
C VAL A 182 25.80 -2.49 38.18
N ARG A 183 26.88 -1.87 38.67
CA ARG A 183 27.07 -0.40 38.50
C ARG A 183 27.15 0.02 37.03
N ALA A 184 27.77 -0.79 36.18
CA ALA A 184 27.85 -0.51 34.76
C ALA A 184 26.48 -0.60 34.07
N LEU A 185 25.65 -1.56 34.47
CA LEU A 185 24.26 -1.71 33.97
C LEU A 185 23.40 -0.53 34.42
N GLU A 186 23.48 -0.11 35.69
CA GLU A 186 22.76 1.05 36.25
C GLU A 186 23.13 2.36 35.54
N SER A 187 24.34 2.46 34.96
CA SER A 187 24.82 3.64 34.23
C SER A 187 24.48 3.60 32.73
N LEU A 188 23.86 2.53 32.23
CA LEU A 188 23.48 2.44 30.82
C LEU A 188 22.41 3.48 30.46
N ALA A 189 22.64 4.16 29.37
CA ALA A 189 21.72 5.15 28.85
C ALA A 189 21.62 5.07 27.32
N LEU A 190 20.51 5.55 26.78
CA LEU A 190 20.30 5.70 25.34
C LEU A 190 21.23 6.80 24.79
N VAL A 191 21.83 6.54 23.65
CA VAL A 191 22.65 7.51 22.95
C VAL A 191 21.80 8.21 21.89
N THR A 192 21.03 9.20 22.33
CA THR A 192 20.29 10.09 21.44
C THR A 192 21.17 11.20 20.93
N SER A 193 21.90 11.01 19.85
CA SER A 193 22.79 11.98 19.20
C SER A 193 23.95 12.57 20.05
N GLN A 194 25.04 12.95 19.42
CA GLN A 194 26.29 13.38 20.07
C GLN A 194 26.22 14.66 20.94
N ALA A 195 25.06 15.30 21.10
CA ALA A 195 24.89 16.56 21.84
C ALA A 195 23.62 16.65 22.71
N GLY A 196 22.84 15.55 22.86
CA GLY A 196 21.63 15.53 23.68
C GLY A 196 21.88 15.11 25.14
N PRO A 197 20.93 15.36 26.04
CA PRO A 197 20.98 14.82 27.39
C PRO A 197 21.03 13.31 27.37
N VAL A 198 21.79 12.73 28.29
CA VAL A 198 21.84 11.28 28.51
C VAL A 198 20.47 10.85 29.09
N THR A 199 19.73 10.07 28.33
CA THR A 199 18.41 9.60 28.75
C THR A 199 18.52 8.13 29.18
N ARG A 200 18.14 7.80 30.39
CA ARG A 200 18.07 6.42 30.84
C ARG A 200 16.77 5.78 30.35
N LEU A 201 16.75 4.44 30.27
CA LEU A 201 15.56 3.72 29.82
C LEU A 201 14.37 3.98 30.74
N GLU A 202 14.62 4.03 32.04
CA GLU A 202 13.59 4.27 33.07
C GLU A 202 12.99 5.70 32.99
N ASP A 203 13.77 6.68 32.51
CA ASP A 203 13.30 8.06 32.34
C ASP A 203 12.26 8.18 31.20
N LEU A 204 12.17 7.18 30.31
CA LEU A 204 11.17 7.13 29.26
C LEU A 204 9.79 6.67 29.73
N ALA A 205 9.69 6.12 30.96
CA ALA A 205 8.46 5.58 31.54
C ALA A 205 7.70 4.67 30.56
N LEU A 206 8.42 3.80 29.86
CA LEU A 206 7.84 2.87 28.91
C LEU A 206 7.17 1.73 29.62
N THR A 207 5.99 1.32 29.14
CA THR A 207 5.28 0.12 29.55
C THR A 207 5.16 -0.85 28.37
N PHE A 208 4.72 -2.09 28.60
CA PHE A 208 4.49 -3.07 27.54
C PHE A 208 3.23 -2.74 26.73
N THR A 209 3.22 -1.54 26.15
CA THR A 209 2.12 -1.03 25.33
C THR A 209 2.61 -0.56 23.97
N TYR A 210 1.72 -0.67 22.97
CA TYR A 210 1.86 0.00 21.69
C TYR A 210 1.07 1.31 21.74
N LEU A 211 1.69 2.41 21.43
CA LEU A 211 1.07 3.73 21.27
C LEU A 211 0.85 3.99 19.78
N PRO A 212 -0.39 4.27 19.35
CA PRO A 212 -0.62 4.61 17.94
C PRO A 212 0.07 5.94 17.59
N SER A 213 0.61 6.03 16.38
CA SER A 213 1.27 7.24 15.87
C SER A 213 0.30 8.33 15.44
N SER A 214 -1.01 8.07 15.46
CA SER A 214 -2.05 9.04 15.10
C SER A 214 -3.30 8.88 15.95
N SER A 215 -3.91 9.98 16.33
CA SER A 215 -5.17 10.05 17.08
C SER A 215 -6.39 9.55 16.28
N VAL A 216 -6.27 9.41 14.96
CA VAL A 216 -7.37 8.97 14.08
C VAL A 216 -7.81 7.52 14.30
N TYR A 217 -7.01 6.72 15.00
CA TYR A 217 -7.35 5.30 15.26
C TYR A 217 -8.37 5.09 16.36
N ALA A 218 -8.72 6.13 17.12
CA ALA A 218 -9.70 6.10 18.18
C ALA A 218 -9.38 5.09 19.32
N TYR A 219 -8.09 4.84 19.57
CA TYR A 219 -7.60 4.15 20.77
C TYR A 219 -6.31 4.83 21.25
N THR A 220 -6.04 4.74 22.53
CA THR A 220 -4.89 5.42 23.16
C THR A 220 -3.66 4.53 23.26
N HIS A 221 -3.84 3.25 23.48
CA HIS A 221 -2.79 2.24 23.56
C HIS A 221 -3.35 0.84 23.31
N ALA A 222 -2.48 -0.10 23.02
CA ALA A 222 -2.78 -1.52 23.00
C ALA A 222 -1.75 -2.26 23.85
N ASP A 223 -2.20 -3.13 24.75
CA ASP A 223 -1.31 -3.95 25.56
C ASP A 223 -0.60 -4.99 24.69
N LEU A 224 0.72 -5.09 24.80
CA LEU A 224 1.56 -6.06 24.09
C LEU A 224 1.59 -7.42 24.79
N MET A 225 1.11 -7.47 26.00
CA MET A 225 0.94 -8.67 26.83
C MET A 225 -0.20 -8.43 27.83
N SER A 226 -0.68 -9.47 28.50
CA SER A 226 -1.73 -9.33 29.51
C SER A 226 -1.33 -8.31 30.59
N ASN A 227 -2.15 -7.26 30.75
CA ASN A 227 -1.89 -6.12 31.65
C ASN A 227 -0.56 -5.39 31.35
N GLY A 228 -0.20 -5.30 30.07
CA GLY A 228 1.07 -4.68 29.65
C GLY A 228 1.21 -3.22 30.06
N SER A 229 0.12 -2.49 30.23
CA SER A 229 0.09 -1.11 30.75
C SER A 229 0.61 -0.97 32.20
N ASP A 230 0.56 -2.05 32.98
CA ASP A 230 1.02 -2.09 34.36
C ASP A 230 2.45 -2.65 34.50
N VAL A 231 3.11 -3.00 33.38
CA VAL A 231 4.45 -3.60 33.36
C VAL A 231 5.44 -2.61 32.78
N ASP A 232 6.34 -2.10 33.62
CA ASP A 232 7.39 -1.19 33.20
C ASP A 232 8.47 -1.91 32.36
N VAL A 233 8.98 -1.21 31.35
CA VAL A 233 10.13 -1.66 30.55
C VAL A 233 11.41 -1.28 31.28
N THR A 234 12.18 -2.30 31.63
CA THR A 234 13.46 -2.18 32.35
C THR A 234 14.60 -2.75 31.48
N ILE A 235 15.84 -2.49 31.90
CA ILE A 235 16.99 -3.07 31.22
C ILE A 235 16.99 -4.60 31.16
N GLU A 236 16.23 -5.26 32.04
CA GLU A 236 16.14 -6.71 32.13
C GLU A 236 15.18 -7.28 31.08
N ASN A 237 14.05 -6.61 30.84
CA ASN A 237 12.97 -7.09 29.99
C ASN A 237 12.85 -6.35 28.64
N VAL A 238 13.72 -5.39 28.35
CA VAL A 238 13.68 -4.57 27.13
C VAL A 238 13.76 -5.40 25.84
N GLU A 239 14.43 -6.53 25.86
CA GLU A 239 14.54 -7.42 24.68
C GLU A 239 13.17 -8.04 24.38
N GLU A 240 12.43 -8.50 25.42
CA GLU A 240 11.06 -8.99 25.26
C GLU A 240 10.11 -7.91 24.78
N TYR A 241 10.23 -6.69 25.33
CA TYR A 241 9.45 -5.55 24.85
C TYR A 241 9.66 -5.28 23.35
N MET A 242 10.90 -5.28 22.88
CA MET A 242 11.23 -5.07 21.48
C MET A 242 10.64 -6.15 20.58
N ASP A 243 10.72 -7.39 20.97
CA ASP A 243 10.17 -8.53 20.21
C ASP A 243 8.64 -8.44 20.13
N ARG A 244 7.97 -8.15 21.24
CA ARG A 244 6.51 -8.00 21.30
C ARG A 244 6.03 -6.78 20.51
N LEU A 245 6.75 -5.66 20.59
CA LEU A 245 6.44 -4.45 19.83
C LEU A 245 6.59 -4.70 18.31
N THR A 246 7.64 -5.40 17.92
CA THR A 246 7.87 -5.78 16.51
C THR A 246 6.79 -6.73 16.01
N ASP A 247 6.43 -7.74 16.80
CA ASP A 247 5.35 -8.69 16.51
C ASP A 247 4.01 -7.93 16.32
N PHE A 248 3.67 -7.03 17.24
CA PHE A 248 2.43 -6.26 17.11
C PHE A 248 2.42 -5.39 15.86
N CYS A 249 3.52 -4.76 15.52
CA CYS A 249 3.60 -3.91 14.32
C CYS A 249 3.50 -4.69 13.02
N LEU A 250 4.07 -5.89 12.93
CA LEU A 250 4.27 -6.61 11.68
C LEU A 250 3.43 -7.90 11.56
N GLU A 251 2.90 -8.41 12.68
CA GLU A 251 2.20 -9.70 12.71
C GLU A 251 0.85 -9.60 13.45
N SER A 252 0.85 -9.66 14.78
CA SER A 252 -0.37 -9.84 15.57
C SER A 252 -1.33 -8.66 15.45
N GLY A 253 -0.84 -7.42 15.42
CA GLY A 253 -1.69 -6.22 15.31
C GLY A 253 -2.34 -6.02 13.94
N ILE A 254 -1.94 -6.76 12.91
CA ILE A 254 -2.51 -6.69 11.56
C ILE A 254 -3.15 -8.02 11.10
N ALA A 255 -3.21 -9.01 11.98
CA ALA A 255 -3.57 -10.38 11.62
C ALA A 255 -4.93 -10.49 10.95
N ARG A 256 -6.00 -9.98 11.57
CA ARG A 256 -7.35 -10.05 11.01
C ARG A 256 -7.50 -9.27 9.72
N GLN A 257 -6.81 -8.14 9.57
CA GLN A 257 -6.84 -7.33 8.35
C GLN A 257 -6.23 -8.10 7.17
N ILE A 258 -5.07 -8.74 7.36
CA ILE A 258 -4.40 -9.52 6.32
C ILE A 258 -5.20 -10.78 5.98
N GLU A 259 -5.79 -11.44 6.97
CA GLU A 259 -6.66 -12.59 6.73
C GLU A 259 -7.92 -12.21 5.93
N ALA A 260 -8.54 -11.09 6.27
CA ALA A 260 -9.68 -10.57 5.53
C ALA A 260 -9.32 -10.23 4.08
N PHE A 261 -8.15 -9.59 3.87
CA PHE A 261 -7.62 -9.32 2.54
C PHE A 261 -7.45 -10.62 1.74
N ARG A 262 -6.82 -11.64 2.34
CA ARG A 262 -6.61 -12.95 1.71
C ARG A 262 -7.94 -13.60 1.33
N ALA A 263 -8.90 -13.61 2.25
CA ALA A 263 -10.22 -14.17 2.01
C ALA A 263 -10.95 -13.44 0.87
N GLY A 264 -10.92 -12.10 0.86
CA GLY A 264 -11.49 -11.29 -0.22
C GLY A 264 -10.82 -11.55 -1.57
N PHE A 265 -9.49 -11.55 -1.61
CA PHE A 265 -8.73 -11.80 -2.85
C PHE A 265 -9.02 -13.19 -3.42
N SER A 266 -9.07 -14.20 -2.57
CA SER A 266 -9.31 -15.58 -2.95
C SER A 266 -10.74 -15.86 -3.44
N ARG A 267 -11.65 -14.89 -3.31
CA ARG A 267 -13.00 -14.97 -3.96
C ARG A 267 -12.91 -14.88 -5.49
N VAL A 268 -11.88 -14.31 -6.04
CA VAL A 268 -11.70 -14.16 -7.49
C VAL A 268 -10.72 -15.21 -8.02
N PHE A 269 -9.54 -15.31 -7.41
CA PHE A 269 -8.58 -16.40 -7.63
C PHE A 269 -7.62 -16.52 -6.45
N SER A 270 -7.05 -17.72 -6.28
CA SER A 270 -6.17 -17.99 -5.13
C SER A 270 -4.98 -17.06 -5.07
N LEU A 271 -4.76 -16.46 -3.90
CA LEU A 271 -3.58 -15.62 -3.61
C LEU A 271 -2.26 -16.38 -3.84
N SER A 272 -2.27 -17.70 -3.66
CA SER A 272 -1.09 -18.55 -3.88
C SER A 272 -0.51 -18.45 -5.30
N LYS A 273 -1.33 -18.06 -6.29
CA LYS A 273 -0.85 -17.84 -7.67
C LYS A 273 0.13 -16.66 -7.79
N LEU A 274 0.08 -15.71 -6.85
CA LEU A 274 1.02 -14.59 -6.81
C LEU A 274 2.40 -14.97 -6.27
N ARG A 275 2.58 -16.17 -5.72
CA ARG A 275 3.87 -16.65 -5.19
C ARG A 275 4.96 -16.80 -6.26
N ALA A 276 4.57 -16.88 -7.53
CA ALA A 276 5.50 -16.91 -8.66
C ALA A 276 6.15 -15.54 -8.94
N PHE A 277 5.64 -14.48 -8.32
CA PHE A 277 6.06 -13.10 -8.58
C PHE A 277 6.76 -12.49 -7.37
N THR A 278 7.71 -11.60 -7.64
CA THR A 278 8.30 -10.74 -6.62
C THR A 278 7.36 -9.60 -6.23
N PRO A 279 7.53 -8.97 -5.05
CA PRO A 279 6.76 -7.77 -4.68
C PRO A 279 6.82 -6.64 -5.71
N SER A 280 7.96 -6.48 -6.38
CA SER A 280 8.15 -5.47 -7.42
C SER A 280 7.35 -5.78 -8.69
N GLU A 281 7.28 -7.04 -9.08
CA GLU A 281 6.48 -7.49 -10.22
C GLU A 281 4.97 -7.36 -9.95
N VAL A 282 4.52 -7.72 -8.72
CA VAL A 282 3.11 -7.52 -8.33
C VAL A 282 2.77 -6.04 -8.28
N ARG A 283 3.67 -5.19 -7.78
CA ARG A 283 3.50 -3.74 -7.85
C ARG A 283 3.34 -3.26 -9.29
N LEU A 284 4.21 -3.73 -10.18
CA LEU A 284 4.17 -3.37 -11.59
C LEU A 284 2.86 -3.81 -12.25
N MET A 285 2.36 -5.00 -11.92
CA MET A 285 1.07 -5.48 -12.43
C MET A 285 -0.12 -4.70 -11.89
N LEU A 286 -0.11 -4.30 -10.62
CA LEU A 286 -1.21 -3.57 -9.97
C LEU A 286 -1.18 -2.07 -10.27
N CYS A 287 0.01 -1.47 -10.15
CA CYS A 287 0.18 -0.01 -10.14
C CYS A 287 0.87 0.52 -11.41
N GLY A 288 1.31 -0.36 -12.31
CA GLY A 288 2.03 0.01 -13.52
C GLY A 288 3.42 0.59 -13.29
N ASP A 289 4.04 1.04 -14.37
CA ASP A 289 5.33 1.74 -14.35
C ASP A 289 5.14 3.16 -13.81
N GLN A 290 5.72 3.44 -12.65
CA GLN A 290 5.65 4.73 -11.97
C GLN A 290 6.48 5.83 -12.66
N ASN A 291 7.27 5.49 -13.67
CA ASN A 291 8.02 6.44 -14.47
C ASN A 291 7.69 6.28 -15.97
N PRO A 292 6.47 6.65 -16.39
CA PRO A 292 5.99 6.40 -17.74
C PRO A 292 6.87 7.11 -18.78
N GLN A 293 7.29 6.34 -19.77
CA GLN A 293 8.06 6.83 -20.89
C GLN A 293 7.44 6.34 -22.19
N TRP A 294 7.65 7.09 -23.26
CA TRP A 294 7.26 6.74 -24.61
C TRP A 294 8.16 7.39 -25.65
N THR A 295 8.31 6.73 -26.75
CA THR A 295 8.98 7.22 -27.95
C THR A 295 7.95 7.80 -28.93
N ARG A 296 8.43 8.44 -29.99
CA ARG A 296 7.58 8.90 -31.10
C ARG A 296 6.86 7.72 -31.78
N ASP A 297 7.56 6.62 -31.94
CA ASP A 297 7.03 5.42 -32.59
C ASP A 297 5.93 4.79 -31.69
N ASP A 298 6.10 4.77 -30.37
CA ASP A 298 5.06 4.30 -29.45
C ASP A 298 3.79 5.13 -29.60
N LEU A 299 3.91 6.45 -29.59
CA LEU A 299 2.76 7.35 -29.74
C LEU A 299 2.05 7.17 -31.08
N LEU A 300 2.80 7.04 -32.18
CA LEU A 300 2.23 6.86 -33.53
C LEU A 300 1.59 5.47 -33.74
N ASN A 301 2.13 4.43 -33.08
CA ASN A 301 1.65 3.06 -33.26
C ASN A 301 0.53 2.69 -32.32
N TYR A 302 0.53 3.21 -31.10
CA TYR A 302 -0.37 2.76 -30.03
C TYR A 302 -1.42 3.80 -29.60
N THR A 303 -1.40 5.01 -30.21
CA THR A 303 -2.49 5.99 -30.09
C THR A 303 -3.37 5.93 -31.34
N GLU A 304 -4.68 5.98 -31.18
CA GLU A 304 -5.64 5.87 -32.27
C GLU A 304 -6.28 7.24 -32.59
N PRO A 305 -5.85 7.94 -33.65
CA PRO A 305 -6.55 9.11 -34.14
C PRO A 305 -7.86 8.68 -34.84
N LYS A 306 -8.98 9.30 -34.50
CA LYS A 306 -10.33 9.04 -35.06
C LYS A 306 -11.10 10.34 -35.23
N LEU A 307 -12.24 10.28 -35.89
CA LEU A 307 -13.25 11.36 -36.00
C LEU A 307 -12.63 12.75 -36.23
N GLY A 308 -12.05 12.94 -37.42
CA GLY A 308 -11.45 14.20 -37.85
C GLY A 308 -9.95 14.29 -37.65
N TYR A 309 -9.31 13.28 -37.05
CA TYR A 309 -7.88 13.10 -37.04
C TYR A 309 -7.46 11.80 -37.78
N THR A 310 -6.33 11.87 -38.45
CA THR A 310 -5.59 10.74 -39.01
C THR A 310 -4.15 10.79 -38.50
N LYS A 311 -3.36 9.75 -38.73
CA LYS A 311 -1.93 9.71 -38.31
C LYS A 311 -1.09 10.83 -38.94
N ASP A 312 -1.52 11.35 -40.09
CA ASP A 312 -0.82 12.40 -40.85
C ASP A 312 -1.42 13.79 -40.63
N SER A 313 -2.50 13.89 -39.87
CA SER A 313 -3.16 15.18 -39.58
C SER A 313 -2.21 16.13 -38.84
N PRO A 314 -2.02 17.38 -39.27
CA PRO A 314 -1.14 18.32 -38.59
C PRO A 314 -1.48 18.51 -37.09
N GLY A 315 -2.76 18.54 -36.73
CA GLY A 315 -3.21 18.63 -35.35
C GLY A 315 -2.80 17.42 -34.51
N PHE A 316 -2.92 16.21 -35.05
CA PHE A 316 -2.45 14.99 -34.36
C PHE A 316 -0.94 14.95 -34.20
N LEU A 317 -0.17 15.35 -35.25
CA LEU A 317 1.28 15.40 -35.16
C LEU A 317 1.77 16.45 -34.16
N ARG A 318 1.10 17.62 -34.06
CA ARG A 318 1.36 18.60 -32.99
C ARG A 318 1.14 17.98 -31.60
N PHE A 319 0.06 17.25 -31.44
CA PHE A 319 -0.22 16.54 -30.18
C PHE A 319 0.88 15.55 -29.83
N VAL A 320 1.32 14.71 -30.77
CA VAL A 320 2.45 13.78 -30.57
C VAL A 320 3.73 14.54 -30.16
N ASN A 321 4.05 15.65 -30.83
CA ASN A 321 5.23 16.45 -30.49
C ASN A 321 5.15 17.05 -29.07
N VAL A 322 3.97 17.51 -28.64
CA VAL A 322 3.76 18.01 -27.28
C VAL A 322 3.98 16.89 -26.25
N LEU A 323 3.43 15.71 -26.46
CA LEU A 323 3.62 14.56 -25.55
C LEU A 323 5.09 14.14 -25.42
N LEU A 324 5.87 14.20 -26.53
CA LEU A 324 7.30 13.88 -26.52
C LEU A 324 8.11 14.82 -25.63
N ARG A 325 7.71 16.10 -25.55
CA ARG A 325 8.42 17.14 -24.78
C ARG A 325 7.96 17.23 -23.32
N MET A 326 7.01 16.38 -22.87
CA MET A 326 6.53 16.36 -21.50
C MET A 326 7.60 15.86 -20.55
N THR A 327 7.72 16.52 -19.41
CA THR A 327 8.48 16.03 -18.25
C THR A 327 7.84 14.78 -17.66
N GLY A 328 8.55 14.06 -16.79
CA GLY A 328 7.99 12.87 -16.10
C GLY A 328 6.69 13.18 -15.34
N GLU A 329 6.63 14.29 -14.61
CA GLU A 329 5.43 14.70 -13.87
C GLU A 329 4.27 15.14 -14.79
N GLU A 330 4.59 15.80 -15.89
CA GLU A 330 3.56 16.14 -16.89
C GLU A 330 2.98 14.88 -17.56
N ARG A 331 3.81 13.85 -17.80
CA ARG A 331 3.35 12.55 -18.33
C ARG A 331 2.42 11.85 -17.36
N LYS A 332 2.76 11.82 -16.07
CA LYS A 332 1.89 11.28 -15.03
C LYS A 332 0.55 12.02 -14.97
N SER A 333 0.58 13.36 -14.97
CA SER A 333 -0.63 14.17 -14.95
C SER A 333 -1.48 13.96 -16.20
N PHE A 334 -0.87 13.82 -17.36
CA PHE A 334 -1.54 13.51 -18.62
C PHE A 334 -2.22 12.12 -18.58
N LEU A 335 -1.50 11.11 -18.12
CA LEU A 335 -2.07 9.76 -17.95
C LEU A 335 -3.21 9.75 -16.94
N GLN A 336 -3.03 10.40 -15.79
CA GLN A 336 -4.09 10.54 -14.79
C GLN A 336 -5.34 11.20 -15.39
N PHE A 337 -5.17 12.24 -16.19
CA PHE A 337 -6.27 12.91 -16.89
C PHE A 337 -6.94 12.01 -17.92
N THR A 338 -6.17 11.24 -18.71
CA THR A 338 -6.69 10.47 -19.85
C THR A 338 -7.17 9.07 -19.50
N THR A 339 -6.58 8.44 -18.50
CA THR A 339 -6.84 7.03 -18.15
C THR A 339 -7.37 6.84 -16.73
N GLY A 340 -7.28 7.88 -15.87
CA GLY A 340 -7.59 7.76 -14.46
C GLY A 340 -6.46 7.16 -13.62
N CYS A 341 -5.30 6.80 -14.23
CA CYS A 341 -4.13 6.29 -13.56
C CYS A 341 -2.87 7.02 -14.02
N SER A 342 -1.96 7.37 -13.09
CA SER A 342 -0.75 8.15 -13.38
C SER A 342 0.39 7.34 -14.02
N SER A 343 0.18 6.04 -14.23
CA SER A 343 1.18 5.08 -14.69
C SER A 343 0.74 4.33 -15.95
N LEU A 344 1.68 3.64 -16.60
CA LEU A 344 1.42 2.76 -17.74
C LEU A 344 1.54 1.29 -17.34
N PRO A 345 0.77 0.38 -17.96
CA PRO A 345 0.96 -1.05 -17.75
C PRO A 345 2.37 -1.51 -18.18
N PRO A 346 2.83 -2.68 -17.71
CA PRO A 346 4.04 -3.31 -18.21
C PRO A 346 4.02 -3.39 -19.75
N GLY A 347 5.09 -2.92 -20.38
CA GLY A 347 5.17 -2.80 -21.86
C GLY A 347 4.64 -1.48 -22.41
N GLY A 348 4.26 -0.53 -21.55
CA GLY A 348 3.96 0.85 -21.94
C GLY A 348 2.65 1.00 -22.72
N LEU A 349 2.63 1.96 -23.65
CA LEU A 349 1.45 2.27 -24.47
C LEU A 349 0.98 1.09 -25.32
N ALA A 350 1.86 0.14 -25.65
CA ALA A 350 1.51 -1.06 -26.41
C ALA A 350 0.47 -1.94 -25.69
N ASN A 351 0.55 -1.98 -24.36
CA ASN A 351 -0.30 -2.80 -23.51
C ASN A 351 -1.41 -1.99 -22.81
N LEU A 352 -1.54 -0.70 -23.16
CA LEU A 352 -2.64 0.12 -22.62
C LEU A 352 -3.97 -0.29 -23.27
N HIS A 353 -4.90 -0.78 -22.46
CA HIS A 353 -6.22 -1.20 -22.91
C HIS A 353 -7.34 -0.52 -22.07
N PRO A 354 -8.32 0.10 -22.73
CA PRO A 354 -8.40 0.43 -24.16
C PRO A 354 -7.24 1.33 -24.62
N ARG A 355 -6.93 1.33 -25.92
CA ARG A 355 -5.91 2.25 -26.46
C ARG A 355 -6.35 3.70 -26.29
N LEU A 356 -5.38 4.59 -26.12
CA LEU A 356 -5.64 6.04 -26.12
C LEU A 356 -6.20 6.45 -27.48
N THR A 357 -7.46 6.86 -27.50
CA THR A 357 -8.12 7.33 -28.71
C THR A 357 -8.21 8.85 -28.69
N VAL A 358 -7.75 9.52 -29.75
CA VAL A 358 -7.77 10.99 -29.88
C VAL A 358 -8.70 11.39 -31.01
N VAL A 359 -9.67 12.21 -30.70
CA VAL A 359 -10.65 12.69 -31.68
C VAL A 359 -10.70 14.21 -31.71
N ARG A 360 -11.04 14.74 -32.87
CA ARG A 360 -11.23 16.19 -33.00
C ARG A 360 -12.51 16.62 -32.32
N LYS A 361 -12.41 17.60 -31.41
CA LYS A 361 -13.57 18.24 -30.80
C LYS A 361 -14.15 19.23 -31.80
N VAL A 362 -15.28 18.87 -32.41
CA VAL A 362 -15.97 19.71 -33.37
C VAL A 362 -16.64 20.89 -32.64
N ASP A 363 -16.71 22.04 -33.30
CA ASP A 363 -17.34 23.30 -32.78
C ASP A 363 -16.63 23.90 -31.53
N ALA A 364 -15.38 23.51 -31.30
CA ALA A 364 -14.55 24.06 -30.23
C ALA A 364 -13.50 25.04 -30.82
N GLY A 365 -13.53 26.30 -30.38
CA GLY A 365 -12.48 27.26 -30.71
C GLY A 365 -11.21 27.05 -29.92
N GLU A 366 -10.12 27.74 -30.25
CA GLU A 366 -8.79 27.66 -29.60
C GLU A 366 -8.81 27.94 -28.08
N GLY A 367 -9.84 28.66 -27.59
CA GLY A 367 -10.06 28.91 -26.17
C GLY A 367 -10.58 27.71 -25.38
N SER A 368 -11.07 26.67 -26.08
CA SER A 368 -11.65 25.49 -25.45
C SER A 368 -10.57 24.54 -24.91
N TYR A 369 -10.88 23.86 -23.81
CA TYR A 369 -10.01 22.84 -23.23
C TYR A 369 -10.30 21.44 -23.79
N PRO A 370 -9.29 20.56 -23.83
CA PRO A 370 -9.52 19.14 -24.07
C PRO A 370 -10.46 18.55 -23.00
N SER A 371 -11.25 17.56 -23.39
CA SER A 371 -12.07 16.79 -22.48
C SER A 371 -11.89 15.29 -22.70
N VAL A 372 -12.15 14.47 -21.68
CA VAL A 372 -11.80 13.05 -21.70
C VAL A 372 -12.92 12.21 -21.13
N ASN A 373 -13.05 10.98 -21.68
CA ASN A 373 -13.75 9.87 -21.04
C ASN A 373 -12.69 8.84 -20.62
N THR A 374 -12.38 8.80 -19.34
CA THR A 374 -11.31 7.98 -18.78
C THR A 374 -11.61 6.47 -18.87
N CYS A 375 -12.89 6.06 -18.82
CA CYS A 375 -13.25 4.64 -18.86
C CYS A 375 -12.85 3.95 -20.18
N VAL A 376 -12.80 4.72 -21.26
CA VAL A 376 -12.46 4.24 -22.62
C VAL A 376 -11.24 4.94 -23.21
N HIS A 377 -10.49 5.68 -22.39
CA HIS A 377 -9.29 6.45 -22.79
C HIS A 377 -9.53 7.33 -24.01
N TYR A 378 -10.65 8.05 -24.03
CA TYR A 378 -11.13 8.79 -25.19
C TYR A 378 -10.95 10.30 -24.99
N LEU A 379 -9.94 10.87 -25.67
CA LEU A 379 -9.58 12.28 -25.58
C LEU A 379 -10.20 13.06 -26.73
N LYS A 380 -11.05 14.03 -26.41
CA LYS A 380 -11.59 15.02 -27.35
C LYS A 380 -10.67 16.24 -27.36
N LEU A 381 -9.94 16.45 -28.44
CA LEU A 381 -8.93 17.49 -28.60
C LEU A 381 -9.41 18.57 -29.57
N PRO A 382 -9.56 19.84 -29.15
CA PRO A 382 -9.81 20.95 -30.08
C PRO A 382 -8.66 21.11 -31.08
N GLU A 383 -8.95 21.69 -32.24
CA GLU A 383 -7.91 22.06 -33.20
C GLU A 383 -7.21 23.34 -32.72
N TYR A 384 -5.92 23.27 -32.43
CA TYR A 384 -5.10 24.40 -32.01
C TYR A 384 -4.14 24.80 -33.13
N SER A 385 -3.87 26.11 -33.27
CA SER A 385 -3.03 26.66 -34.33
C SER A 385 -1.57 26.24 -34.22
N ASN A 386 -1.03 26.11 -33.00
CA ASN A 386 0.37 25.80 -32.73
C ASN A 386 0.56 24.88 -31.53
N GLU A 387 1.82 24.40 -31.31
CA GLU A 387 2.18 23.48 -30.24
C GLU A 387 2.15 24.16 -28.85
N GLU A 388 2.45 25.44 -28.76
CA GLU A 388 2.49 26.18 -27.50
C GLU A 388 1.08 26.31 -26.89
N VAL A 389 0.11 26.70 -27.71
CA VAL A 389 -1.31 26.79 -27.28
C VAL A 389 -1.84 25.43 -26.91
N LEU A 390 -1.56 24.39 -27.73
CA LEU A 390 -1.96 23.03 -27.42
C LEU A 390 -1.38 22.58 -26.08
N ARG A 391 -0.07 22.79 -25.86
CA ARG A 391 0.61 22.41 -24.63
C ARG A 391 0.01 23.13 -23.42
N GLU A 392 -0.20 24.45 -23.51
CA GLU A 392 -0.79 25.25 -22.45
C GLU A 392 -2.19 24.70 -22.06
N ARG A 393 -3.06 24.53 -23.06
CA ARG A 393 -4.44 24.06 -22.83
C ARG A 393 -4.49 22.63 -22.31
N LEU A 394 -3.64 21.74 -22.84
CA LEU A 394 -3.57 20.36 -22.39
C LEU A 394 -3.09 20.27 -20.94
N LEU A 395 -2.02 20.98 -20.58
CA LEU A 395 -1.51 20.99 -19.20
C LEU A 395 -2.47 21.70 -18.22
N ALA A 396 -3.18 22.73 -18.66
CA ALA A 396 -4.22 23.34 -17.86
C ALA A 396 -5.36 22.35 -17.57
N ALA A 397 -5.82 21.62 -18.60
CA ALA A 397 -6.84 20.59 -18.41
C ALA A 397 -6.43 19.47 -17.47
N THR A 398 -5.13 19.08 -17.45
CA THR A 398 -4.63 18.05 -16.51
C THR A 398 -4.60 18.53 -15.04
N LYS A 399 -4.62 19.84 -14.81
CA LYS A 399 -4.63 20.41 -13.44
C LYS A 399 -6.03 20.51 -12.86
N GLU A 400 -7.05 20.58 -13.70
CA GLU A 400 -8.44 20.55 -13.25
C GLU A 400 -8.82 19.13 -12.83
N LYS A 401 -8.91 18.92 -11.53
CA LYS A 401 -9.23 17.62 -10.90
C LYS A 401 -10.74 17.30 -10.87
N GLY A 402 -11.57 18.09 -11.55
CA GLY A 402 -13.00 17.85 -11.62
C GLY A 402 -13.36 16.81 -12.69
N PHE A 403 -13.98 15.70 -12.32
CA PHE A 403 -14.66 14.82 -13.26
C PHE A 403 -16.00 15.46 -13.62
N HIS A 404 -16.05 16.21 -14.72
CA HIS A 404 -17.33 16.63 -15.29
C HIS A 404 -17.86 15.53 -16.20
N LEU A 405 -18.98 14.93 -15.83
CA LEU A 405 -19.80 14.12 -16.73
C LEU A 405 -20.48 15.08 -17.72
N ASN A 406 -19.92 15.27 -18.89
CA ASN A 406 -20.54 15.92 -20.04
C ASN A 406 -20.77 14.94 -21.17
#